data_51295919bc159c93bf905bce3c23b809
#
_entry.id   51295919bc159c93bf905bce3c23b809
#
_cell.length_a   1.000
_cell.length_b   1.000
_cell.length_c   1.000
_cell.angle_alpha   90.00
_cell.angle_beta   90.00
_cell.angle_gamma   90.00
#
_symmetry.space_group_name_H-M   'P 1'
#
loop_
_entity.id
_entity.type
_entity.pdbx_description
1 polymer ?
#
loop_
_entity_poly.entity_id
_entity_poly.type
_entity_poly.pdbx_seq_one_letter_code
_entity_poly.pdbx_strand_id
1 'polypeptide(L)'
;WKVFHFHDTSDTAGVKRLGSLHDNEYLRPDASNLAAFLYRLSGEYEDVYKQIQKTICLAIPFFDDFVLKPQKLPSEEEQIRLLWRQKDSDYSLWPSQLSDGSIRFICLVTALLQPNPPSTIIIDEPELGLHPYAITLLGSLLRSASNRMQVIISTQSVPLVNEFSIADLI
;
A
#
# COMPACT_ATOMS: atom_id res chain seq x y z
N TRP A 1 -4.02 4.50 17.60
CA TRP A 1 -3.27 3.35 17.08
C TRP A 1 -4.09 2.59 16.04
N LYS A 2 -3.44 1.97 15.06
CA LYS A 2 -4.06 1.09 14.05
C LYS A 2 -3.22 -0.18 13.87
N VAL A 3 -3.91 -1.31 13.75
CA VAL A 3 -3.31 -2.60 13.37
C VAL A 3 -3.66 -2.84 11.91
N PHE A 4 -2.66 -3.05 11.06
CA PHE A 4 -2.85 -3.34 9.65
C PHE A 4 -2.61 -4.83 9.36
N HIS A 5 -3.52 -5.41 8.59
CA HIS A 5 -3.52 -6.82 8.21
C HIS A 5 -3.64 -6.94 6.69
N PHE A 6 -2.51 -6.92 6.00
CA PHE A 6 -2.48 -7.01 4.54
C PHE A 6 -2.24 -8.45 4.04
N HIS A 7 -2.67 -9.44 4.83
CA HIS A 7 -2.45 -10.86 4.49
C HIS A 7 -3.42 -11.38 3.43
N ASP A 8 -4.66 -10.88 3.41
CA ASP A 8 -5.63 -11.31 2.41
C ASP A 8 -5.34 -10.63 1.06
N THR A 9 -4.78 -11.41 0.16
CA THR A 9 -4.54 -11.07 -1.25
C THR A 9 -5.26 -12.02 -2.18
N SER A 10 -6.24 -12.77 -1.69
CA SER A 10 -7.10 -13.66 -2.48
C SER A 10 -7.86 -12.89 -3.58
N ASP A 11 -8.45 -13.60 -4.52
CA ASP A 11 -9.27 -12.96 -5.58
C ASP A 11 -10.49 -12.22 -5.02
N THR A 12 -10.90 -12.58 -3.79
CA THR A 12 -12.00 -11.94 -3.08
C THR A 12 -11.57 -10.88 -2.08
N ALA A 13 -10.27 -10.60 -1.97
CA ALA A 13 -9.75 -9.57 -1.07
C ALA A 13 -10.36 -8.19 -1.36
N GLY A 14 -10.62 -7.42 -0.30
CA GLY A 14 -11.20 -6.09 -0.40
C GLY A 14 -10.44 -5.16 -1.32
N VAL A 15 -9.10 -5.20 -1.29
CA VAL A 15 -8.21 -4.38 -2.13
C VAL A 15 -8.38 -4.62 -3.64
N LYS A 16 -8.87 -5.80 -4.04
CA LYS A 16 -9.14 -6.17 -5.45
C LYS A 16 -10.55 -5.84 -5.90
N ARG A 17 -11.44 -5.48 -4.99
CA ARG A 17 -12.87 -5.24 -5.28
C ARG A 17 -13.16 -3.80 -5.67
N LEU A 18 -14.33 -3.62 -6.23
CA LEU A 18 -14.95 -2.31 -6.40
C LEU A 18 -15.42 -1.83 -5.01
N GLY A 19 -15.06 -0.62 -4.63
CA GLY A 19 -15.41 -0.03 -3.35
C GLY A 19 -16.00 1.37 -3.51
N SER A 20 -16.63 1.89 -2.44
CA SER A 20 -17.18 3.24 -2.43
C SER A 20 -16.08 4.29 -2.59
N LEU A 21 -16.28 5.26 -3.47
CA LEU A 21 -15.37 6.39 -3.65
C LEU A 21 -15.31 7.27 -2.39
N HIS A 22 -16.38 7.33 -1.61
CA HIS A 22 -16.48 8.16 -0.40
C HIS A 22 -15.76 7.58 0.82
N ASP A 23 -15.33 6.31 0.76
CA ASP A 23 -14.52 5.68 1.80
C ASP A 23 -13.04 5.97 1.57
N ASN A 24 -12.63 7.22 1.70
CA ASN A 24 -11.31 7.71 1.30
C ASN A 24 -10.60 8.55 2.37
N GLU A 25 -11.21 8.77 3.54
CA GLU A 25 -10.64 9.63 4.57
C GLU A 25 -9.43 9.00 5.27
N TYR A 26 -9.52 7.71 5.57
CA TYR A 26 -8.46 6.93 6.22
C TYR A 26 -8.27 5.60 5.53
N LEU A 27 -7.02 5.16 5.42
CA LEU A 27 -6.74 3.81 4.95
C LEU A 27 -7.30 2.78 5.94
N ARG A 28 -8.10 1.82 5.44
CA ARG A 28 -8.64 0.73 6.24
C ARG A 28 -7.56 -0.27 6.62
N PRO A 29 -7.70 -0.98 7.76
CA PRO A 29 -6.72 -1.96 8.22
C PRO A 29 -6.40 -3.09 7.22
N ASP A 30 -7.35 -3.46 6.39
CA ASP A 30 -7.26 -4.49 5.35
C ASP A 30 -7.00 -3.90 3.94
N ALA A 31 -6.79 -2.59 3.84
CA ALA A 31 -6.66 -1.84 2.58
C ALA A 31 -7.83 -2.01 1.60
N SER A 32 -9.01 -2.43 2.05
CA SER A 32 -10.18 -2.62 1.18
C SER A 32 -10.60 -1.35 0.44
N ASN A 33 -10.25 -0.16 0.95
CA ASN A 33 -10.52 1.13 0.33
C ASN A 33 -9.30 1.76 -0.35
N LEU A 34 -8.25 0.99 -0.64
CA LEU A 34 -6.98 1.51 -1.18
C LEU A 34 -7.17 2.39 -2.42
N ALA A 35 -8.03 1.98 -3.35
CA ALA A 35 -8.29 2.73 -4.58
C ALA A 35 -8.88 4.13 -4.29
N ALA A 36 -9.88 4.21 -3.41
CA ALA A 36 -10.52 5.47 -3.03
C ALA A 36 -9.54 6.37 -2.25
N PHE A 37 -8.74 5.77 -1.37
CA PHE A 37 -7.72 6.49 -0.60
C PHE A 37 -6.63 7.08 -1.52
N LEU A 38 -6.09 6.30 -2.45
CA LEU A 38 -5.11 6.77 -3.44
C LEU A 38 -5.70 7.84 -4.37
N TYR A 39 -6.97 7.70 -4.75
CA TYR A 39 -7.68 8.73 -5.54
C TYR A 39 -7.72 10.07 -4.81
N ARG A 40 -8.06 10.07 -3.52
CA ARG A 40 -8.00 11.27 -2.71
C ARG A 40 -6.58 11.83 -2.62
N LEU A 41 -5.57 10.97 -2.38
CA LEU A 41 -4.18 11.42 -2.32
C LEU A 41 -3.72 12.07 -3.63
N SER A 42 -4.14 11.54 -4.77
CA SER A 42 -3.76 12.12 -6.07
C SER A 42 -4.33 13.54 -6.30
N GLY A 43 -5.44 13.90 -5.64
CA GLY A 43 -6.05 15.22 -5.74
C GLY A 43 -5.64 16.18 -4.62
N GLU A 44 -5.58 15.70 -3.38
CA GLU A 44 -5.36 16.56 -2.21
C GLU A 44 -3.91 16.55 -1.68
N TYR A 45 -3.14 15.51 -1.98
CA TYR A 45 -1.77 15.28 -1.47
C TYR A 45 -0.85 14.77 -2.57
N GLU A 46 -0.77 15.50 -3.68
CA GLU A 46 -0.09 15.09 -4.91
C GLU A 46 1.38 14.67 -4.67
N ASP A 47 2.10 15.38 -3.82
CA ASP A 47 3.50 15.06 -3.51
C ASP A 47 3.63 13.71 -2.81
N VAL A 48 2.71 13.41 -1.87
CA VAL A 48 2.66 12.11 -1.18
C VAL A 48 2.30 11.00 -2.17
N TYR A 49 1.31 11.23 -3.03
CA TYR A 49 0.93 10.28 -4.08
C TYR A 49 2.12 9.94 -4.99
N LYS A 50 2.84 10.97 -5.47
CA LYS A 50 4.05 10.79 -6.29
C LYS A 50 5.16 10.06 -5.55
N GLN A 51 5.32 10.32 -4.25
CA GLN A 51 6.29 9.58 -3.43
C GLN A 51 5.91 8.11 -3.31
N ILE A 52 4.64 7.79 -3.08
CA ILE A 52 4.11 6.42 -3.06
C ILE A 52 4.40 5.74 -4.40
N GLN A 53 4.01 6.35 -5.53
CA GLN A 53 4.23 5.84 -6.87
C GLN A 53 5.70 5.55 -7.13
N LYS A 54 6.60 6.51 -6.86
CA LYS A 54 8.04 6.34 -7.04
C LYS A 54 8.59 5.19 -6.22
N THR A 55 8.15 5.06 -4.97
CA THR A 55 8.59 3.99 -4.08
C THR A 55 8.15 2.62 -4.59
N ILE A 56 6.90 2.52 -5.08
CA ILE A 56 6.39 1.29 -5.70
C ILE A 56 7.22 0.93 -6.94
N CYS A 57 7.55 1.89 -7.79
CA CYS A 57 8.37 1.67 -8.98
C CYS A 57 9.76 1.12 -8.68
N LEU A 58 10.32 1.37 -7.48
CA LEU A 58 11.60 0.79 -7.07
C LEU A 58 11.50 -0.73 -6.84
N ALA A 59 10.41 -1.21 -6.23
CA ALA A 59 10.22 -2.63 -5.94
C ALA A 59 9.53 -3.38 -7.09
N ILE A 60 8.76 -2.69 -7.90
CA ILE A 60 7.98 -3.23 -9.03
C ILE A 60 8.38 -2.46 -10.29
N PRO A 61 9.51 -2.81 -10.94
CA PRO A 61 10.10 -1.99 -12.02
C PRO A 61 9.21 -1.81 -13.26
N PHE A 62 8.29 -2.74 -13.49
CA PHE A 62 7.33 -2.68 -14.61
C PHE A 62 6.09 -1.84 -14.29
N PHE A 63 5.85 -1.48 -13.03
CA PHE A 63 4.74 -0.62 -12.65
C PHE A 63 5.01 0.82 -13.13
N ASP A 64 3.96 1.46 -13.68
CA ASP A 64 4.00 2.87 -14.10
C ASP A 64 3.17 3.72 -13.15
N ASP A 65 1.86 3.54 -13.16
CA ASP A 65 0.94 4.33 -12.35
C ASP A 65 -0.36 3.59 -12.07
N PHE A 66 -1.11 4.11 -11.10
CA PHE A 66 -2.49 3.70 -10.88
C PHE A 66 -3.42 4.35 -11.90
N VAL A 67 -4.50 3.64 -12.24
CA VAL A 67 -5.57 4.14 -13.09
C VAL A 67 -6.82 4.28 -12.23
N LEU A 68 -6.97 5.42 -11.59
CA LEU A 68 -7.99 5.71 -10.59
C LEU A 68 -9.18 6.44 -11.25
N LYS A 69 -10.08 5.67 -11.87
CA LYS A 69 -11.25 6.20 -12.58
C LYS A 69 -12.53 5.87 -11.81
N PRO A 70 -13.16 6.85 -11.13
CA PRO A 70 -14.47 6.66 -10.54
C PRO A 70 -15.52 6.26 -11.58
N GLN A 71 -16.43 5.38 -11.18
CA GLN A 71 -17.56 4.92 -11.98
C GLN A 71 -18.86 5.25 -11.22
N LYS A 72 -19.80 5.89 -11.91
CA LYS A 72 -21.12 6.17 -11.35
C LYS A 72 -22.07 5.02 -11.68
N LEU A 73 -22.65 4.44 -10.65
CA LEU A 73 -23.66 3.39 -10.80
C LEU A 73 -25.03 3.97 -11.16
N PRO A 74 -25.98 3.14 -11.65
CA PRO A 74 -27.38 3.56 -11.86
C PRO A 74 -28.07 4.07 -10.58
N SER A 75 -27.60 3.65 -9.40
CA SER A 75 -28.04 4.12 -8.07
C SER A 75 -27.49 5.50 -7.70
N GLU A 76 -26.74 6.17 -8.59
CA GLU A 76 -25.99 7.40 -8.36
C GLU A 76 -24.79 7.26 -7.41
N GLU A 77 -24.55 6.10 -6.82
CA GLU A 77 -23.36 5.82 -6.02
C GLU A 77 -22.10 5.85 -6.87
N GLU A 78 -21.06 6.49 -6.36
CA GLU A 78 -19.75 6.49 -7.00
C GLU A 78 -18.87 5.41 -6.40
N GLN A 79 -18.32 4.59 -7.28
CA GLN A 79 -17.42 3.50 -6.90
C GLN A 79 -16.11 3.58 -7.67
N ILE A 80 -15.07 3.00 -7.10
CA ILE A 80 -13.74 2.97 -7.68
C ILE A 80 -13.07 1.61 -7.44
N ARG A 81 -12.25 1.21 -8.39
CA ARG A 81 -11.41 0.01 -8.30
C ARG A 81 -9.96 0.37 -8.51
N LEU A 82 -9.08 -0.37 -7.85
CA LEU A 82 -7.64 -0.29 -8.07
C LEU A 82 -7.31 -0.90 -9.43
N LEU A 83 -7.11 -0.06 -10.44
CA LEU A 83 -6.50 -0.46 -11.70
C LEU A 83 -5.10 0.14 -11.75
N TRP A 84 -4.24 -0.45 -12.55
CA TRP A 84 -2.86 0.01 -12.71
C TRP A 84 -2.41 -0.10 -14.16
N ARG A 85 -1.33 0.57 -14.50
CA ARG A 85 -0.72 0.56 -15.83
C ARG A 85 0.73 0.09 -15.72
N GLN A 86 1.13 -0.71 -16.69
CA GLN A 86 2.52 -1.10 -16.89
C GLN A 86 3.24 -0.04 -17.73
N LYS A 87 4.53 0.15 -17.49
CA LYS A 87 5.39 0.98 -18.36
C LYS A 87 5.30 0.52 -19.81
N ASP A 88 5.34 1.49 -20.70
CA ASP A 88 5.27 1.28 -22.14
C ASP A 88 3.99 0.58 -22.61
N SER A 89 2.90 0.69 -21.84
CA SER A 89 1.59 0.12 -22.16
C SER A 89 0.46 1.11 -21.88
N ASP A 90 -0.48 1.23 -22.80
CA ASP A 90 -1.67 2.08 -22.64
C ASP A 90 -2.85 1.34 -21.99
N TYR A 91 -2.70 0.02 -21.75
CA TYR A 91 -3.77 -0.80 -21.17
C TYR A 91 -3.84 -0.67 -19.65
N SER A 92 -5.06 -0.54 -19.16
CA SER A 92 -5.34 -0.65 -17.72
C SER A 92 -5.42 -2.12 -17.33
N LEU A 93 -4.65 -2.50 -16.32
CA LEU A 93 -4.55 -3.86 -15.80
C LEU A 93 -5.34 -3.99 -14.50
N TRP A 94 -5.85 -5.19 -14.25
CA TRP A 94 -6.58 -5.51 -13.02
C TRP A 94 -5.62 -5.79 -11.86
N PRO A 95 -6.03 -5.57 -10.61
CA PRO A 95 -5.18 -5.87 -9.45
C PRO A 95 -4.82 -7.36 -9.35
N SER A 96 -5.64 -8.26 -9.87
CA SER A 96 -5.34 -9.70 -9.96
C SER A 96 -4.16 -10.06 -10.87
N GLN A 97 -3.68 -9.11 -11.67
CA GLN A 97 -2.49 -9.27 -12.51
C GLN A 97 -1.19 -8.84 -11.80
N LEU A 98 -1.28 -8.34 -10.59
CA LEU A 98 -0.15 -8.16 -9.68
C LEU A 98 0.05 -9.41 -8.82
N SER A 99 1.30 -9.71 -8.48
CA SER A 99 1.57 -10.75 -7.48
C SER A 99 1.06 -10.33 -6.10
N ASP A 100 0.78 -11.30 -5.24
CA ASP A 100 0.33 -11.03 -3.86
C ASP A 100 1.34 -10.17 -3.09
N GLY A 101 2.64 -10.45 -3.26
CA GLY A 101 3.70 -9.63 -2.69
C GLY A 101 3.69 -8.18 -3.22
N SER A 102 3.41 -7.98 -4.52
CA SER A 102 3.29 -6.64 -5.09
C SER A 102 2.12 -5.87 -4.50
N ILE A 103 0.94 -6.49 -4.38
CA ILE A 103 -0.24 -5.86 -3.76
C ILE A 103 0.06 -5.50 -2.30
N ARG A 104 0.65 -6.43 -1.55
CA ARG A 104 1.02 -6.22 -0.15
C ARG A 104 2.01 -5.07 0.00
N PHE A 105 3.05 -5.03 -0.84
CA PHE A 105 4.01 -3.93 -0.85
C PHE A 105 3.34 -2.57 -1.12
N ILE A 106 2.41 -2.50 -2.08
CA ILE A 106 1.63 -1.28 -2.37
C ILE A 106 0.84 -0.83 -1.13
N CYS A 107 0.17 -1.76 -0.44
CA CYS A 107 -0.58 -1.45 0.79
C CYS A 107 0.35 -0.91 1.89
N LEU A 108 1.51 -1.55 2.10
CA LEU A 108 2.51 -1.15 3.09
C LEU A 108 3.08 0.24 2.79
N VAL A 109 3.51 0.49 1.56
CA VAL A 109 4.03 1.81 1.13
C VAL A 109 2.99 2.89 1.40
N THR A 110 1.73 2.64 1.03
CA THR A 110 0.63 3.60 1.24
C THR A 110 0.40 3.86 2.72
N ALA A 111 0.36 2.82 3.55
CA ALA A 111 0.17 2.95 5.00
C ALA A 111 1.31 3.71 5.68
N LEU A 112 2.57 3.47 5.24
CA LEU A 112 3.75 4.09 5.83
C LEU A 112 3.98 5.53 5.37
N LEU A 113 3.56 5.89 4.15
CA LEU A 113 3.76 7.23 3.58
C LEU A 113 2.54 8.14 3.70
N GLN A 114 1.38 7.66 4.17
CA GLN A 114 0.15 8.46 4.27
C GLN A 114 0.39 9.80 5.01
N PRO A 115 -0.30 10.90 4.61
CA PRO A 115 -0.01 12.25 5.12
C PRO A 115 -0.37 12.43 6.60
N ASN A 116 -1.45 11.79 7.05
CA ASN A 116 -1.94 11.86 8.44
C ASN A 116 -1.89 10.47 9.07
N PRO A 117 -0.68 9.95 9.40
CA PRO A 117 -0.57 8.60 9.96
C PRO A 117 -1.17 8.54 11.37
N PRO A 118 -1.63 7.37 11.81
CA PRO A 118 -1.98 7.16 13.20
C PRO A 118 -0.72 7.31 14.09
N SER A 119 -0.91 7.64 15.35
CA SER A 119 0.21 7.75 16.31
C SER A 119 1.02 6.45 16.45
N THR A 120 0.37 5.32 16.27
CA THR A 120 0.99 4.00 16.34
C THR A 120 0.45 3.11 15.22
N ILE A 121 1.33 2.44 14.51
CA ILE A 121 1.03 1.42 13.51
C ILE A 121 1.60 0.07 13.96
N ILE A 122 0.80 -0.97 13.87
CA ILE A 122 1.20 -2.35 14.19
C ILE A 122 1.01 -3.18 12.91
N ILE A 123 2.04 -3.90 12.49
CA ILE A 123 2.01 -4.72 11.28
C ILE A 123 2.62 -6.08 11.59
N ASP A 124 1.89 -7.13 11.24
CA ASP A 124 2.33 -8.52 11.39
C ASP A 124 2.91 -9.03 10.08
N GLU A 125 4.10 -9.65 10.16
CA GLU A 125 4.85 -10.23 9.03
C GLU A 125 4.80 -9.38 7.73
N PRO A 126 5.24 -8.10 7.78
CA PRO A 126 5.12 -7.20 6.64
C PRO A 126 5.91 -7.65 5.40
N GLU A 127 6.92 -8.50 5.58
CA GLU A 127 7.77 -9.02 4.52
C GLU A 127 7.20 -10.22 3.77
N LEU A 128 6.10 -10.79 4.23
CA LEU A 128 5.55 -12.03 3.67
C LEU A 128 5.25 -11.90 2.17
N GLY A 129 5.86 -12.76 1.36
CA GLY A 129 5.70 -12.78 -0.10
C GLY A 129 6.48 -11.69 -0.85
N LEU A 130 7.28 -10.87 -0.16
CA LEU A 130 8.10 -9.86 -0.79
C LEU A 130 9.41 -10.45 -1.35
N HIS A 131 9.84 -9.92 -2.49
CA HIS A 131 11.17 -10.19 -3.02
C HIS A 131 12.27 -9.57 -2.11
N PRO A 132 13.46 -10.17 -1.97
CA PRO A 132 14.52 -9.67 -1.08
C PRO A 132 14.80 -8.17 -1.20
N TYR A 133 14.86 -7.62 -2.40
CA TYR A 133 15.06 -6.19 -2.62
C TYR A 133 13.91 -5.34 -2.03
N ALA A 134 12.68 -5.81 -2.15
CA ALA A 134 11.52 -5.13 -1.56
C ALA A 134 11.56 -5.17 -0.02
N ILE A 135 12.14 -6.21 0.59
CA ILE A 135 12.34 -6.29 2.05
C ILE A 135 13.34 -5.21 2.51
N THR A 136 14.47 -5.03 1.84
CA THR A 136 15.43 -3.95 2.15
C THR A 136 14.79 -2.57 2.02
N LEU A 137 13.98 -2.37 0.96
CA LEU A 137 13.26 -1.12 0.77
C LEU A 137 12.22 -0.88 1.88
N LEU A 138 11.52 -1.94 2.28
CA LEU A 138 10.56 -1.91 3.38
C LEU A 138 11.26 -1.54 4.71
N GLY A 139 12.41 -2.12 5.02
CA GLY A 139 13.20 -1.77 6.20
C GLY A 139 13.54 -0.28 6.25
N SER A 140 13.94 0.29 5.12
CA SER A 140 14.21 1.73 4.99
C SER A 140 12.96 2.58 5.18
N LEU A 141 11.81 2.14 4.66
CA LEU A 141 10.52 2.82 4.85
C LEU A 141 10.05 2.79 6.30
N LEU A 142 10.19 1.65 6.98
CA LEU A 142 9.83 1.49 8.39
C LEU A 142 10.66 2.43 9.27
N ARG A 143 11.99 2.51 9.06
CA ARG A 143 12.86 3.48 9.76
C ARG A 143 12.47 4.92 9.48
N SER A 144 12.14 5.25 8.22
CA SER A 144 11.68 6.60 7.88
C SER A 144 10.34 6.94 8.54
N ALA A 145 9.41 6.00 8.56
CA ALA A 145 8.10 6.16 9.18
C ALA A 145 8.19 6.34 10.70
N SER A 146 9.15 5.70 11.37
CA SER A 146 9.34 5.79 12.82
C SER A 146 9.69 7.22 13.30
N ASN A 147 10.14 8.11 12.40
CA ASN A 147 10.32 9.53 12.72
C ASN A 147 9.00 10.31 12.86
N ARG A 148 7.88 9.76 12.38
CA ARG A 148 6.57 10.43 12.36
C ARG A 148 5.50 9.73 13.20
N MET A 149 5.71 8.44 13.50
CA MET A 149 4.78 7.62 14.26
C MET A 149 5.52 6.45 14.92
N GLN A 150 4.94 5.87 15.94
CA GLN A 150 5.45 4.62 16.51
C GLN A 150 5.13 3.47 15.53
N VAL A 151 6.15 2.69 15.18
CA VAL A 151 6.02 1.52 14.31
C VAL A 151 6.37 0.28 15.10
N ILE A 152 5.46 -0.68 15.18
CA ILE A 152 5.65 -1.98 15.82
C ILE A 152 5.43 -3.04 14.75
N ILE A 153 6.40 -3.92 14.56
CA ILE A 153 6.30 -5.05 13.63
C ILE A 153 6.62 -6.34 14.36
N SER A 154 5.89 -7.41 14.00
CA SER A 154 6.31 -8.77 14.29
C SER A 154 6.86 -9.39 13.02
N THR A 155 7.97 -10.10 13.10
CA THR A 155 8.60 -10.72 11.95
C THR A 155 9.43 -11.95 12.35
N GLN A 156 9.50 -12.93 11.47
CA GLN A 156 10.41 -14.08 11.54
C GLN A 156 11.50 -13.97 10.46
N SER A 157 11.54 -12.90 9.70
CA SER A 157 12.45 -12.70 8.57
C SER A 157 13.80 -12.18 9.03
N VAL A 158 14.82 -13.03 8.99
CA VAL A 158 16.20 -12.61 9.24
C VAL A 158 16.62 -11.46 8.32
N PRO A 159 16.33 -11.45 7.02
CA PRO A 159 16.63 -10.30 6.15
C PRO A 159 16.00 -8.99 6.64
N LEU A 160 14.75 -9.00 7.12
CA LEU A 160 14.11 -7.79 7.63
C LEU A 160 14.71 -7.37 8.98
N VAL A 161 14.96 -8.31 9.90
CA VAL A 161 15.61 -8.03 11.19
C VAL A 161 16.97 -7.37 10.99
N ASN A 162 17.77 -7.82 10.02
CA ASN A 162 19.09 -7.27 9.72
C ASN A 162 19.05 -5.80 9.22
N GLU A 163 17.89 -5.29 8.85
CA GLU A 163 17.73 -3.87 8.50
C GLU A 163 17.65 -2.94 9.73
N PHE A 164 17.60 -3.49 10.95
CA PHE A 164 17.44 -2.74 12.20
C PHE A 164 18.65 -2.94 13.13
N SER A 165 18.81 -2.01 14.06
CA SER A 165 19.82 -2.12 15.12
C SER A 165 19.30 -3.01 16.26
N ILE A 166 20.22 -3.53 17.09
CA ILE A 166 19.84 -4.30 18.29
C ILE A 166 18.95 -3.48 19.23
N ALA A 167 19.10 -2.15 19.24
CA ALA A 167 18.29 -1.27 20.09
C ALA A 167 16.81 -1.17 19.63
N ASP A 168 16.52 -1.57 18.41
CA ASP A 168 15.17 -1.57 17.84
C ASP A 168 14.43 -2.90 18.09
N LEU A 169 15.14 -3.91 18.62
CA LEU A 169 14.58 -5.25 18.85
C LEU A 169 14.06 -5.37 20.29
N ILE A 170 12.91 -6.03 20.43
CA ILE A 170 12.25 -6.26 21.72
C ILE A 170 12.21 -7.76 22.00
#